data_1c9839c758d68c6a7a7885a8970184f0
#
_entry.id   1c9839c758d68c6a7a7885a8970184f0
#
_cell.length_a   1.000
_cell.length_b   1.000
_cell.length_c   1.000
_cell.angle_alpha   90.00
_cell.angle_beta   90.00
_cell.angle_gamma   90.00
#
_symmetry.space_group_name_H-M   'P 1'
#
loop_
_entity.id
_entity.type
_entity.pdbx_description
1 polymer ?
#
loop_
_entity_poly.entity_id
_entity_poly.type
_entity_poly.pdbx_seq_one_letter_code
_entity_poly.pdbx_strand_id
1 'polypeptide(L)'
;MSTLRMTSDLRRQLILGAAKRCFARNGFAGTTTKSVAAAAAISEGLLFKHFPSKAALYAEILAEECEADPDLAHLLGLEPSTGTLVELVRGMVRHFMQISDDEQEAQRLRLMTTSHLDDGEFARLLYAKVGDLIGPVFIASLERAAAAGDASRFGSEPLNLFWFAHHTVLMAALTRLPVVPCLSYGNAIDLERQLSEFILRGIGLNEAAIASHLDREPSPAPGQSVTAESA
;
A
#
# COMPACT_ATOMS: atom_id res chain seq x y z
N MET A 1 -13.60 15.45 -41.83
CA MET A 1 -13.68 14.64 -40.60
C MET A 1 -12.81 15.30 -39.55
N SER A 2 -13.42 15.96 -38.55
CA SER A 2 -12.69 16.64 -37.48
C SER A 2 -12.10 15.56 -36.55
N THR A 3 -10.79 15.40 -36.58
CA THR A 3 -10.07 14.58 -35.59
C THR A 3 -10.23 15.27 -34.24
N LEU A 4 -11.11 14.76 -33.41
CA LEU A 4 -11.23 15.17 -32.01
C LEU A 4 -9.82 15.07 -31.35
N ARG A 5 -9.26 16.23 -31.02
CA ARG A 5 -7.94 16.33 -30.37
C ARG A 5 -8.06 15.71 -29.00
N MET A 6 -7.47 14.53 -28.82
CA MET A 6 -7.47 13.81 -27.57
C MET A 6 -6.89 14.70 -26.45
N THR A 7 -7.59 14.81 -25.32
CA THR A 7 -7.10 15.58 -24.16
C THR A 7 -5.85 14.95 -23.57
N SER A 8 -5.07 15.72 -22.82
CA SER A 8 -3.88 15.24 -22.12
C SER A 8 -4.24 14.09 -21.18
N ASP A 9 -5.33 14.23 -20.43
CA ASP A 9 -5.78 13.25 -19.44
C ASP A 9 -6.24 11.94 -20.08
N LEU A 10 -7.01 12.03 -21.15
CA LEU A 10 -7.42 10.82 -21.88
C LEU A 10 -6.20 10.07 -22.44
N ARG A 11 -5.20 10.81 -22.92
CA ARG A 11 -3.97 10.20 -23.42
C ARG A 11 -3.17 9.56 -22.30
N ARG A 12 -3.09 10.22 -21.14
CA ARG A 12 -2.44 9.67 -19.93
C ARG A 12 -3.08 8.33 -19.54
N GLN A 13 -4.40 8.25 -19.50
CA GLN A 13 -5.14 7.03 -19.19
C GLN A 13 -4.91 5.92 -20.23
N LEU A 14 -4.84 6.25 -21.53
CA LEU A 14 -4.51 5.26 -22.57
C LEU A 14 -3.09 4.69 -22.38
N ILE A 15 -2.14 5.53 -22.02
CA ILE A 15 -0.76 5.09 -21.72
C ILE A 15 -0.77 4.15 -20.50
N LEU A 16 -1.42 4.52 -19.41
CA LEU A 16 -1.54 3.70 -18.20
C LEU A 16 -2.19 2.34 -18.49
N GLY A 17 -3.29 2.32 -19.22
CA GLY A 17 -3.96 1.07 -19.62
C GLY A 17 -3.08 0.16 -20.50
N ALA A 18 -2.29 0.74 -21.41
CA ALA A 18 -1.31 -0.02 -22.20
C ALA A 18 -0.17 -0.56 -21.34
N ALA A 19 0.33 0.26 -20.42
CA ALA A 19 1.39 -0.10 -19.49
C ALA A 19 0.96 -1.22 -18.53
N LYS A 20 -0.23 -1.15 -17.93
CA LYS A 20 -0.80 -2.22 -17.09
C LYS A 20 -0.75 -3.57 -17.81
N ARG A 21 -1.21 -3.61 -19.07
CA ARG A 21 -1.15 -4.84 -19.89
C ARG A 21 0.27 -5.32 -20.17
N CYS A 22 1.22 -4.42 -20.41
CA CYS A 22 2.61 -4.78 -20.66
C CYS A 22 3.28 -5.32 -19.40
N PHE A 23 3.10 -4.66 -18.27
CA PHE A 23 3.67 -5.09 -16.98
C PHE A 23 3.05 -6.39 -16.48
N ALA A 24 1.74 -6.57 -16.60
CA ALA A 24 1.07 -7.82 -16.24
C ALA A 24 1.60 -9.02 -17.04
N ARG A 25 1.94 -8.81 -18.32
CA ARG A 25 2.42 -9.88 -19.20
C ARG A 25 3.91 -10.19 -19.06
N ASN A 26 4.75 -9.18 -18.86
CA ASN A 26 6.20 -9.28 -18.97
C ASN A 26 6.94 -8.96 -17.67
N GLY A 27 6.24 -8.57 -16.61
CA GLY A 27 6.82 -8.04 -15.38
C GLY A 27 7.49 -6.67 -15.59
N PHE A 28 8.03 -6.09 -14.50
CA PHE A 28 8.74 -4.82 -14.58
C PHE A 28 10.02 -4.94 -15.42
N ALA A 29 10.86 -5.95 -15.16
CA ALA A 29 12.14 -6.11 -15.87
C ALA A 29 11.95 -6.35 -17.39
N GLY A 30 10.97 -7.16 -17.77
CA GLY A 30 10.70 -7.50 -19.18
C GLY A 30 9.95 -6.43 -19.98
N THR A 31 9.39 -5.40 -19.32
CA THR A 31 8.69 -4.30 -19.98
C THR A 31 9.65 -3.17 -20.30
N THR A 32 9.57 -2.63 -21.53
CA THR A 32 10.33 -1.44 -21.95
C THR A 32 9.38 -0.28 -22.25
N THR A 33 9.85 0.96 -22.13
CA THR A 33 9.09 2.18 -22.52
C THR A 33 8.69 2.13 -23.98
N LYS A 34 9.55 1.57 -24.83
CA LYS A 34 9.29 1.35 -26.27
C LYS A 34 8.12 0.38 -26.48
N SER A 35 8.05 -0.72 -25.73
CA SER A 35 6.94 -1.69 -25.85
C SER A 35 5.61 -1.08 -25.38
N VAL A 36 5.64 -0.27 -24.32
CA VAL A 36 4.46 0.45 -23.84
C VAL A 36 3.99 1.50 -24.85
N ALA A 37 4.90 2.30 -25.41
CA ALA A 37 4.58 3.30 -26.43
C ALA A 37 3.95 2.66 -27.67
N ALA A 38 4.49 1.53 -28.13
CA ALA A 38 3.92 0.76 -29.22
C ALA A 38 2.51 0.25 -28.90
N ALA A 39 2.31 -0.31 -27.68
CA ALA A 39 1.00 -0.79 -27.23
C ALA A 39 -0.04 0.32 -27.06
N ALA A 40 0.39 1.55 -26.76
CA ALA A 40 -0.46 2.74 -26.67
C ALA A 40 -0.64 3.46 -28.02
N ALA A 41 -0.02 2.98 -29.09
CA ALA A 41 -0.02 3.58 -30.43
C ALA A 41 0.48 5.05 -30.43
N ILE A 42 1.54 5.35 -29.66
CA ILE A 42 2.19 6.65 -29.57
C ILE A 42 3.71 6.53 -29.79
N SER A 43 4.37 7.69 -29.96
CA SER A 43 5.84 7.72 -29.92
C SER A 43 6.38 7.63 -28.48
N GLU A 44 7.55 7.06 -28.32
CA GLU A 44 8.22 6.99 -27.02
C GLU A 44 8.52 8.40 -26.46
N GLY A 45 8.86 9.36 -27.33
CA GLY A 45 9.01 10.76 -26.92
C GLY A 45 7.73 11.39 -26.37
N LEU A 46 6.55 10.96 -26.85
CA LEU A 46 5.27 11.41 -26.30
C LEU A 46 4.98 10.71 -24.95
N LEU A 47 5.35 9.44 -24.79
CA LEU A 47 5.28 8.74 -23.52
C LEU A 47 6.08 9.48 -22.45
N PHE A 48 7.34 9.84 -22.74
CA PHE A 48 8.22 10.56 -21.79
C PHE A 48 7.72 11.96 -21.41
N LYS A 49 6.86 12.59 -22.21
CA LYS A 49 6.18 13.85 -21.81
C LYS A 49 5.15 13.64 -20.69
N HIS A 50 4.57 12.44 -20.58
CA HIS A 50 3.60 12.10 -19.55
C HIS A 50 4.23 11.39 -18.35
N PHE A 51 5.22 10.54 -18.58
CA PHE A 51 5.90 9.74 -17.59
C PHE A 51 7.41 9.77 -17.84
N PRO A 52 8.19 10.43 -16.98
CA PRO A 52 9.62 10.68 -17.24
C PRO A 52 10.47 9.41 -17.24
N SER A 53 9.98 8.31 -16.63
CA SER A 53 10.69 7.04 -16.55
C SER A 53 9.72 5.85 -16.51
N LYS A 54 10.26 4.65 -16.72
CA LYS A 54 9.52 3.40 -16.52
C LYS A 54 9.11 3.22 -15.05
N ALA A 55 9.97 3.64 -14.12
CA ALA A 55 9.69 3.62 -12.69
C ALA A 55 8.51 4.54 -12.33
N ALA A 56 8.48 5.76 -12.87
CA ALA A 56 7.37 6.70 -12.68
C ALA A 56 6.04 6.15 -13.21
N LEU A 57 6.07 5.52 -14.39
CA LEU A 57 4.90 4.91 -14.97
C LEU A 57 4.36 3.74 -14.11
N TYR A 58 5.24 2.91 -13.60
CA TYR A 58 4.87 1.76 -12.78
C TYR A 58 4.39 2.19 -11.38
N ALA A 59 5.05 3.16 -10.76
CA ALA A 59 4.62 3.73 -9.48
C ALA A 59 3.22 4.36 -9.57
N GLU A 60 2.90 5.01 -10.70
CA GLU A 60 1.55 5.54 -10.95
C GLU A 60 0.50 4.45 -11.02
N ILE A 61 0.81 3.34 -11.72
CA ILE A 61 -0.10 2.19 -11.81
C ILE A 61 -0.40 1.62 -10.44
N LEU A 62 0.63 1.42 -9.61
CA LEU A 62 0.44 0.88 -8.27
C LEU A 62 -0.33 1.84 -7.36
N ALA A 63 -0.12 3.15 -7.49
CA ALA A 63 -0.90 4.13 -6.75
C ALA A 63 -2.38 4.10 -7.15
N GLU A 64 -2.70 4.03 -8.45
CA GLU A 64 -4.08 3.86 -8.92
C GLU A 64 -4.71 2.55 -8.41
N GLU A 65 -3.94 1.47 -8.32
CA GLU A 65 -4.42 0.19 -7.75
C GLU A 65 -4.71 0.32 -6.25
N CYS A 66 -3.85 1.00 -5.49
CA CYS A 66 -4.11 1.32 -4.08
C CYS A 66 -5.37 2.19 -3.92
N GLU A 67 -5.54 3.24 -4.74
CA GLU A 67 -6.72 4.11 -4.68
C GLU A 67 -8.01 3.36 -5.04
N ALA A 68 -7.92 2.35 -5.91
CA ALA A 68 -9.05 1.54 -6.34
C ALA A 68 -9.34 0.34 -5.40
N ASP A 69 -8.49 0.09 -4.40
CA ASP A 69 -8.68 -0.98 -3.43
C ASP A 69 -9.88 -0.65 -2.51
N PRO A 70 -10.95 -1.46 -2.52
CA PRO A 70 -12.15 -1.16 -1.74
C PRO A 70 -11.91 -1.22 -0.22
N ASP A 71 -11.02 -2.08 0.26
CA ASP A 71 -10.70 -2.21 1.68
C ASP A 71 -9.91 -0.98 2.14
N LEU A 72 -8.94 -0.53 1.35
CA LEU A 72 -8.22 0.71 1.63
C LEU A 72 -9.14 1.92 1.53
N ALA A 73 -9.96 2.01 0.49
CA ALA A 73 -10.93 3.10 0.32
C ALA A 73 -11.90 3.18 1.52
N HIS A 74 -12.36 2.03 2.03
CA HIS A 74 -13.17 1.97 3.24
C HIS A 74 -12.41 2.53 4.46
N LEU A 75 -11.18 2.08 4.70
CA LEU A 75 -10.36 2.55 5.82
C LEU A 75 -10.08 4.06 5.75
N LEU A 76 -9.80 4.58 4.56
CA LEU A 76 -9.56 6.01 4.35
C LEU A 76 -10.84 6.87 4.51
N GLY A 77 -12.01 6.27 4.36
CA GLY A 77 -13.31 6.92 4.58
C GLY A 77 -13.77 6.93 6.04
N LEU A 78 -13.06 6.25 6.95
CA LEU A 78 -13.43 6.24 8.38
C LEU A 78 -13.11 7.59 9.04
N GLU A 79 -13.96 7.98 10.00
CA GLU A 79 -13.68 9.15 10.84
C GLU A 79 -12.41 8.90 11.68
N PRO A 80 -11.48 9.87 11.73
CA PRO A 80 -10.25 9.75 12.51
C PRO A 80 -10.51 9.45 13.99
N SER A 81 -9.94 8.36 14.49
CA SER A 81 -10.12 7.89 15.87
C SER A 81 -9.01 6.89 16.26
N THR A 82 -8.92 6.53 17.54
CA THR A 82 -8.08 5.42 18.00
C THR A 82 -8.42 4.11 17.27
N GLY A 83 -9.71 3.83 17.09
CA GLY A 83 -10.16 2.64 16.34
C GLY A 83 -9.70 2.66 14.89
N THR A 84 -9.83 3.79 14.20
CA THR A 84 -9.36 3.96 12.81
C THR A 84 -7.84 3.77 12.71
N LEU A 85 -7.06 4.28 13.67
CA LEU A 85 -5.62 4.06 13.71
C LEU A 85 -5.27 2.58 13.85
N VAL A 86 -5.98 1.84 14.70
CA VAL A 86 -5.81 0.40 14.86
C VAL A 86 -6.16 -0.35 13.58
N GLU A 87 -7.27 -0.01 12.92
CA GLU A 87 -7.68 -0.65 11.67
C GLU A 87 -6.70 -0.37 10.52
N LEU A 88 -6.13 0.83 10.42
CA LEU A 88 -5.07 1.15 9.44
C LEU A 88 -3.82 0.28 9.66
N VAL A 89 -3.39 0.09 10.90
CA VAL A 89 -2.25 -0.78 11.22
C VAL A 89 -2.57 -2.24 10.90
N ARG A 90 -3.75 -2.74 11.31
CA ARG A 90 -4.19 -4.12 11.02
C ARG A 90 -4.29 -4.38 9.52
N GLY A 91 -4.90 -3.46 8.77
CA GLY A 91 -5.02 -3.55 7.31
C GLY A 91 -3.66 -3.62 6.64
N MET A 92 -2.72 -2.77 7.06
CA MET A 92 -1.34 -2.81 6.57
C MET A 92 -0.66 -4.14 6.88
N VAL A 93 -0.73 -4.63 8.12
CA VAL A 93 -0.13 -5.90 8.51
C VAL A 93 -0.73 -7.05 7.69
N ARG A 94 -2.05 -7.11 7.56
CA ARG A 94 -2.74 -8.14 6.77
C ARG A 94 -2.32 -8.11 5.31
N HIS A 95 -2.32 -6.94 4.69
CA HIS A 95 -1.88 -6.77 3.30
C HIS A 95 -0.48 -7.37 3.08
N PHE A 96 0.49 -6.99 3.89
CA PHE A 96 1.86 -7.47 3.76
C PHE A 96 2.03 -8.97 4.10
N MET A 97 1.23 -9.51 5.03
CA MET A 97 1.30 -10.93 5.37
C MET A 97 0.70 -11.84 4.29
N GLN A 98 -0.16 -11.32 3.42
CA GLN A 98 -0.74 -12.04 2.28
C GLN A 98 0.15 -12.00 1.02
N ILE A 99 1.14 -11.10 0.94
CA ILE A 99 2.02 -10.91 -0.24
C ILE A 99 2.72 -12.21 -0.66
N SER A 100 3.09 -13.08 0.29
CA SER A 100 3.78 -14.34 -0.03
C SER A 100 2.95 -15.31 -0.86
N ASP A 101 1.65 -15.14 -0.92
CA ASP A 101 0.72 -16.06 -1.57
C ASP A 101 0.39 -15.60 -3.01
N ASP A 102 0.81 -14.39 -3.39
CA ASP A 102 0.65 -13.81 -4.73
C ASP A 102 2.00 -13.51 -5.38
N GLU A 103 2.30 -14.17 -6.49
CA GLU A 103 3.57 -13.99 -7.21
C GLU A 103 3.75 -12.56 -7.76
N GLN A 104 2.66 -11.86 -8.12
CA GLN A 104 2.76 -10.48 -8.60
C GLN A 104 3.13 -9.53 -7.46
N GLU A 105 2.50 -9.70 -6.29
CA GLU A 105 2.84 -8.93 -5.09
C GLU A 105 4.27 -9.24 -4.62
N ALA A 106 4.68 -10.51 -4.66
CA ALA A 106 6.05 -10.90 -4.37
C ALA A 106 7.07 -10.22 -5.30
N GLN A 107 6.75 -10.10 -6.59
CA GLN A 107 7.60 -9.38 -7.55
C GLN A 107 7.65 -7.87 -7.27
N ARG A 108 6.54 -7.26 -6.86
CA ARG A 108 6.48 -5.84 -6.45
C ARG A 108 7.35 -5.60 -5.23
N LEU A 109 7.29 -6.48 -4.24
CA LEU A 109 8.10 -6.40 -3.03
C LEU A 109 9.60 -6.52 -3.32
N ARG A 110 9.98 -7.46 -4.20
CA ARG A 110 11.37 -7.58 -4.69
C ARG A 110 11.82 -6.32 -5.43
N LEU A 111 10.96 -5.74 -6.29
CA LEU A 111 11.26 -4.51 -6.99
C LEU A 111 11.45 -3.33 -6.04
N MET A 112 10.60 -3.20 -5.03
CA MET A 112 10.73 -2.19 -3.99
C MET A 112 12.09 -2.30 -3.29
N THR A 113 12.44 -3.51 -2.86
CA THR A 113 13.72 -3.78 -2.18
C THR A 113 14.91 -3.49 -3.08
N THR A 114 14.86 -3.94 -4.34
CA THR A 114 15.92 -3.68 -5.31
C THR A 114 16.08 -2.19 -5.58
N SER A 115 14.98 -1.45 -5.70
CA SER A 115 15.03 0.00 -5.86
C SER A 115 15.75 0.70 -4.71
N HIS A 116 15.54 0.25 -3.47
CA HIS A 116 16.27 0.81 -2.32
C HIS A 116 17.79 0.56 -2.37
N LEU A 117 18.21 -0.53 -2.99
CA LEU A 117 19.61 -0.89 -3.14
C LEU A 117 20.28 -0.22 -4.35
N ASP A 118 19.48 0.27 -5.30
CA ASP A 118 19.93 0.96 -6.51
C ASP A 118 19.81 2.48 -6.37
N ASP A 119 19.00 3.11 -7.20
CA ASP A 119 18.84 4.56 -7.27
C ASP A 119 17.69 5.11 -6.41
N GLY A 120 16.87 4.24 -5.86
CA GLY A 120 15.71 4.58 -5.04
C GLY A 120 14.56 5.25 -5.81
N GLU A 121 14.62 5.40 -7.13
CA GLU A 121 13.63 6.15 -7.90
C GLU A 121 12.21 5.59 -7.71
N PHE A 122 12.05 4.29 -7.93
CA PHE A 122 10.74 3.64 -7.82
C PHE A 122 10.19 3.71 -6.38
N ALA A 123 11.02 3.35 -5.38
CA ALA A 123 10.63 3.37 -3.98
C ALA A 123 10.21 4.79 -3.55
N ARG A 124 11.00 5.82 -3.88
CA ARG A 124 10.68 7.22 -3.57
C ARG A 124 9.35 7.67 -4.18
N LEU A 125 9.11 7.34 -5.45
CA LEU A 125 7.90 7.73 -6.15
C LEU A 125 6.65 7.05 -5.57
N LEU A 126 6.74 5.75 -5.26
CA LEU A 126 5.63 5.02 -4.67
C LEU A 126 5.35 5.49 -3.24
N TYR A 127 6.39 5.66 -2.42
CA TYR A 127 6.22 6.14 -1.04
C TYR A 127 5.63 7.55 -0.97
N ALA A 128 6.01 8.44 -1.88
CA ALA A 128 5.40 9.77 -1.94
C ALA A 128 3.87 9.64 -2.16
N LYS A 129 3.44 8.83 -3.13
CA LYS A 129 2.02 8.65 -3.44
C LYS A 129 1.24 7.96 -2.31
N VAL A 130 1.81 6.90 -1.72
CA VAL A 130 1.19 6.21 -0.58
C VAL A 130 1.12 7.12 0.64
N GLY A 131 2.15 7.90 0.90
CA GLY A 131 2.17 8.88 1.97
C GLY A 131 1.13 9.98 1.81
N ASP A 132 0.95 10.49 0.58
CA ASP A 132 -0.09 11.48 0.28
C ASP A 132 -1.51 10.90 0.46
N LEU A 133 -1.70 9.61 0.16
CA LEU A 133 -2.98 8.93 0.27
C LEU A 133 -3.35 8.60 1.72
N ILE A 134 -2.46 7.94 2.46
CA ILE A 134 -2.74 7.40 3.80
C ILE A 134 -2.38 8.39 4.91
N GLY A 135 -1.36 9.21 4.70
CA GLY A 135 -0.82 10.13 5.70
C GLY A 135 -1.86 10.99 6.40
N PRO A 136 -2.78 11.66 5.69
CA PRO A 136 -3.77 12.54 6.32
C PRO A 136 -4.66 11.82 7.35
N VAL A 137 -5.21 10.65 7.02
CA VAL A 137 -6.09 9.91 7.94
C VAL A 137 -5.29 9.28 9.09
N PHE A 138 -4.07 8.82 8.83
CA PHE A 138 -3.17 8.29 9.86
C PHE A 138 -2.82 9.37 10.90
N ILE A 139 -2.37 10.53 10.45
CA ILE A 139 -1.99 11.65 11.33
C ILE A 139 -3.19 12.12 12.14
N ALA A 140 -4.33 12.36 11.51
CA ALA A 140 -5.54 12.80 12.19
C ALA A 140 -6.01 11.76 13.24
N SER A 141 -5.92 10.46 12.94
CA SER A 141 -6.26 9.38 13.88
C SER A 141 -5.30 9.32 15.06
N LEU A 142 -4.01 9.52 14.83
CA LEU A 142 -2.99 9.57 15.88
C LEU A 142 -3.21 10.78 16.81
N GLU A 143 -3.55 11.95 16.28
CA GLU A 143 -3.89 13.15 17.04
C GLU A 143 -5.14 12.93 17.91
N ARG A 144 -6.16 12.26 17.36
CA ARG A 144 -7.37 11.88 18.12
C ARG A 144 -7.06 10.90 19.25
N ALA A 145 -6.23 9.88 18.99
CA ALA A 145 -5.81 8.94 20.01
C ALA A 145 -5.02 9.63 21.14
N ALA A 146 -4.13 10.56 20.81
CA ALA A 146 -3.40 11.33 21.80
C ALA A 146 -4.31 12.26 22.62
N ALA A 147 -5.30 12.89 21.98
CA ALA A 147 -6.30 13.75 22.65
C ALA A 147 -7.22 12.94 23.57
N ALA A 148 -7.54 11.69 23.22
CA ALA A 148 -8.31 10.78 24.06
C ALA A 148 -7.52 10.20 25.25
N GLY A 149 -6.19 10.35 25.28
CA GLY A 149 -5.31 9.73 26.27
C GLY A 149 -4.99 8.28 25.95
N ASP A 150 -5.33 7.80 24.78
CA ASP A 150 -5.08 6.44 24.29
C ASP A 150 -3.66 6.25 23.73
N ALA A 151 -3.02 7.36 23.35
CA ALA A 151 -1.65 7.35 22.85
C ALA A 151 -0.76 8.37 23.57
N SER A 152 0.53 8.07 23.64
CA SER A 152 1.56 9.01 24.09
C SER A 152 1.70 10.17 23.10
N ARG A 153 2.22 11.32 23.57
CA ARG A 153 2.59 12.39 22.66
C ARG A 153 3.72 11.95 21.74
N PHE A 154 3.58 12.27 20.46
CA PHE A 154 4.55 11.99 19.41
C PHE A 154 5.35 13.27 19.06
N GLY A 155 6.47 13.09 18.36
CA GLY A 155 7.33 14.21 17.93
C GLY A 155 6.71 15.06 16.83
N SER A 156 7.51 15.97 16.27
CA SER A 156 7.10 16.92 15.22
C SER A 156 6.78 16.27 13.87
N GLU A 157 7.22 15.03 13.66
CA GLU A 157 7.07 14.30 12.38
C GLU A 157 6.24 13.02 12.57
N PRO A 158 4.91 13.14 12.75
CA PRO A 158 4.05 11.98 13.04
C PRO A 158 4.02 10.95 11.91
N LEU A 159 4.24 11.36 10.66
CA LEU A 159 4.30 10.44 9.52
C LEU A 159 5.48 9.46 9.61
N ASN A 160 6.54 9.78 10.35
CA ASN A 160 7.63 8.84 10.59
C ASN A 160 7.15 7.57 11.32
N LEU A 161 6.15 7.68 12.19
CA LEU A 161 5.58 6.50 12.87
C LEU A 161 4.88 5.56 11.89
N PHE A 162 4.20 6.10 10.87
CA PHE A 162 3.65 5.31 9.78
C PHE A 162 4.76 4.58 9.02
N TRP A 163 5.84 5.29 8.64
CA TRP A 163 6.94 4.67 7.90
C TRP A 163 7.70 3.64 8.73
N PHE A 164 7.89 3.85 10.03
CA PHE A 164 8.50 2.84 10.90
C PHE A 164 7.64 1.58 10.98
N ALA A 165 6.32 1.73 11.12
CA ALA A 165 5.38 0.64 11.05
C ALA A 165 5.47 -0.11 9.71
N HIS A 166 5.37 0.63 8.60
CA HIS A 166 5.47 0.08 7.25
C HIS A 166 6.77 -0.70 7.02
N HIS A 167 7.93 -0.14 7.36
CA HIS A 167 9.22 -0.81 7.17
C HIS A 167 9.37 -2.05 8.05
N THR A 168 8.79 -2.04 9.25
CA THR A 168 8.76 -3.22 10.12
C THR A 168 7.99 -4.36 9.47
N VAL A 169 6.81 -4.09 8.94
CA VAL A 169 5.96 -5.09 8.26
C VAL A 169 6.60 -5.55 6.95
N LEU A 170 7.16 -4.61 6.17
CA LEU A 170 7.89 -4.87 4.94
C LEU A 170 9.04 -5.87 5.18
N MET A 171 9.83 -5.66 6.24
CA MET A 171 10.93 -6.56 6.58
C MET A 171 10.42 -7.94 6.98
N ALA A 172 9.35 -8.02 7.78
CA ALA A 172 8.73 -9.29 8.14
C ALA A 172 8.22 -10.05 6.89
N ALA A 173 7.61 -9.37 5.93
CA ALA A 173 7.18 -9.96 4.67
C ALA A 173 8.36 -10.47 3.83
N LEU A 174 9.44 -9.70 3.73
CA LEU A 174 10.65 -10.08 2.99
C LEU A 174 11.28 -11.39 3.48
N THR A 175 11.23 -11.69 4.78
CA THR A 175 11.76 -12.94 5.32
C THR A 175 10.99 -14.18 4.87
N ARG A 176 9.83 -14.00 4.26
CA ARG A 176 9.00 -15.06 3.68
C ARG A 176 9.24 -15.27 2.17
N LEU A 177 10.10 -14.44 1.54
CA LEU A 177 10.35 -14.43 0.09
C LEU A 177 11.85 -14.44 -0.28
N PRO A 178 12.55 -15.58 -0.33
CA PRO A 178 12.11 -16.96 -0.01
C PRO A 178 11.98 -17.16 1.49
N VAL A 179 11.26 -18.21 1.89
CA VAL A 179 11.16 -18.60 3.31
C VAL A 179 12.55 -18.84 3.88
N VAL A 180 12.87 -18.18 4.98
CA VAL A 180 14.11 -18.37 5.72
C VAL A 180 13.85 -19.39 6.83
N PRO A 181 14.35 -20.65 6.72
CA PRO A 181 13.94 -21.74 7.60
C PRO A 181 14.23 -21.52 9.09
N CYS A 182 15.22 -20.69 9.44
CA CYS A 182 15.56 -20.35 10.82
C CYS A 182 14.69 -19.21 11.40
N LEU A 183 13.84 -18.58 10.59
CA LEU A 183 12.92 -17.52 11.02
C LEU A 183 11.48 -18.03 10.92
N SER A 184 11.06 -18.81 11.92
CA SER A 184 9.67 -19.23 12.01
C SER A 184 8.90 -18.27 12.92
N TYR A 185 7.96 -17.54 12.33
CA TYR A 185 7.05 -16.66 13.07
C TYR A 185 5.78 -17.37 13.58
N GLY A 186 5.71 -18.71 13.48
CA GLY A 186 4.52 -19.47 13.85
C GLY A 186 3.41 -19.40 12.81
N ASN A 187 2.15 -19.50 13.27
CA ASN A 187 1.02 -19.43 12.34
C ASN A 187 0.71 -17.97 11.94
N ALA A 188 0.06 -17.81 10.78
CA ALA A 188 -0.18 -16.49 10.21
C ALA A 188 -1.09 -15.59 11.06
N ILE A 189 -2.08 -16.16 11.75
CA ILE A 189 -3.04 -15.42 12.59
C ILE A 189 -2.35 -14.84 13.81
N ASP A 190 -1.53 -15.66 14.50
CA ASP A 190 -0.77 -15.20 15.67
C ASP A 190 0.27 -14.15 15.28
N LEU A 191 0.91 -14.30 14.11
CA LEU A 191 1.86 -13.33 13.60
C LEU A 191 1.18 -11.99 13.29
N GLU A 192 0.03 -11.99 12.61
CA GLU A 192 -0.73 -10.77 12.32
C GLU A 192 -1.05 -10.01 13.61
N ARG A 193 -1.55 -10.71 14.63
CA ARG A 193 -1.88 -10.13 15.93
C ARG A 193 -0.63 -9.59 16.63
N GLN A 194 0.41 -10.39 16.78
CA GLN A 194 1.65 -10.01 17.47
C GLN A 194 2.32 -8.80 16.81
N LEU A 195 2.38 -8.79 15.48
CA LEU A 195 2.98 -7.70 14.74
C LEU A 195 2.16 -6.42 14.85
N SER A 196 0.83 -6.53 14.80
CA SER A 196 -0.08 -5.39 15.03
C SER A 196 0.11 -4.81 16.44
N GLU A 197 0.13 -5.65 17.48
CA GLU A 197 0.38 -5.20 18.85
C GLU A 197 1.75 -4.53 19.00
N PHE A 198 2.80 -5.12 18.44
CA PHE A 198 4.15 -4.56 18.48
C PHE A 198 4.21 -3.17 17.84
N ILE A 199 3.57 -3.00 16.67
CA ILE A 199 3.53 -1.74 15.95
C ILE A 199 2.71 -0.70 16.71
N LEU A 200 1.54 -1.06 17.24
CA LEU A 200 0.67 -0.14 17.98
C LEU A 200 1.36 0.39 19.25
N ARG A 201 2.10 -0.48 19.98
CA ARG A 201 2.96 -0.04 21.07
C ARG A 201 4.07 0.89 20.61
N GLY A 202 4.71 0.58 19.46
CA GLY A 202 5.75 1.43 18.86
C GLY A 202 5.24 2.80 18.41
N ILE A 203 3.99 2.89 17.99
CA ILE A 203 3.30 4.15 17.67
C ILE A 203 2.97 4.94 18.96
N GLY A 204 2.91 4.25 20.11
CA GLY A 204 2.69 4.88 21.41
C GLY A 204 1.30 4.67 21.99
N LEU A 205 0.49 3.74 21.46
CA LEU A 205 -0.79 3.37 22.08
C LEU A 205 -0.55 2.66 23.42
N ASN A 206 -1.42 2.95 24.39
CA ASN A 206 -1.40 2.27 25.68
C ASN A 206 -2.10 0.89 25.61
N GLU A 207 -1.80 0.01 26.57
CA GLU A 207 -2.32 -1.36 26.58
C GLU A 207 -3.86 -1.42 26.63
N ALA A 208 -4.52 -0.48 27.30
CA ALA A 208 -5.98 -0.46 27.39
C ALA A 208 -6.62 -0.14 26.02
N ALA A 209 -6.06 0.81 25.29
CA ALA A 209 -6.50 1.16 23.94
C ALA A 209 -6.26 0.00 22.96
N ILE A 210 -5.08 -0.65 23.03
CA ILE A 210 -4.77 -1.81 22.18
C ILE A 210 -5.78 -2.94 22.46
N ALA A 211 -5.98 -3.34 23.70
CA ALA A 211 -6.91 -4.40 24.06
C ALA A 211 -8.36 -4.10 23.64
N SER A 212 -8.80 -2.83 23.82
CA SER A 212 -10.18 -2.45 23.52
C SER A 212 -10.52 -2.40 22.02
N HIS A 213 -9.52 -2.22 21.17
CA HIS A 213 -9.72 -2.05 19.72
C HIS A 213 -9.21 -3.23 18.90
N LEU A 214 -8.13 -3.88 19.30
CA LEU A 214 -7.53 -4.97 18.54
C LEU A 214 -8.37 -6.25 18.58
N ASP A 215 -9.09 -6.51 19.68
CA ASP A 215 -9.95 -7.68 19.83
C ASP A 215 -11.33 -7.51 19.15
N ARG A 216 -11.64 -6.34 18.64
CA ARG A 216 -12.86 -6.13 17.85
C ARG A 216 -12.72 -6.76 16.48
N GLU A 217 -13.81 -7.37 16.00
CA GLU A 217 -13.85 -7.77 14.58
C GLU A 217 -13.66 -6.54 13.68
N PRO A 218 -12.90 -6.69 12.58
CA PRO A 218 -12.73 -5.61 11.61
C PRO A 218 -14.10 -5.11 11.15
N SER A 219 -14.25 -3.79 10.97
CA SER A 219 -15.46 -3.24 10.36
C SER A 219 -15.62 -3.82 8.96
N PRO A 220 -16.73 -4.52 8.63
CA PRO A 220 -16.88 -5.13 7.32
C PRO A 220 -16.89 -4.03 6.24
N ALA A 221 -16.13 -4.25 5.17
CA ALA A 221 -16.20 -3.39 4.00
C ALA A 221 -17.64 -3.38 3.42
N PRO A 222 -18.13 -2.24 2.92
CA PRO A 222 -19.47 -2.14 2.35
C PRO A 222 -19.60 -3.08 1.15
N GLY A 223 -20.36 -4.16 1.30
CA GLY A 223 -20.61 -5.17 0.27
C GLY A 223 -20.41 -6.64 0.70
N GLN A 224 -19.77 -6.89 1.84
CA GLN A 224 -19.71 -8.23 2.42
C GLN A 224 -20.88 -8.41 3.40
N SER A 225 -22.07 -8.68 2.87
CA SER A 225 -23.19 -9.16 3.70
C SER A 225 -22.81 -10.53 4.26
N VAL A 226 -22.75 -10.62 5.59
CA VAL A 226 -22.70 -11.88 6.32
C VAL A 226 -23.91 -12.70 5.88
N THR A 227 -23.71 -13.70 5.04
CA THR A 227 -24.71 -14.76 4.84
C THR A 227 -24.77 -15.52 6.14
N ALA A 228 -25.75 -15.16 6.99
CA ALA A 228 -26.15 -15.98 8.12
C ALA A 228 -26.66 -17.31 7.55
N GLU A 229 -25.86 -18.34 7.60
CA GLU A 229 -26.35 -19.70 7.46
C GLU A 229 -27.24 -20.01 8.67
N SER A 230 -28.56 -19.98 8.40
CA SER A 230 -29.56 -20.58 9.28
C SER A 230 -29.57 -22.06 9.00
N ALA A 231 -29.16 -22.85 9.94
CA ALA A 231 -29.45 -24.27 10.02
C ALA A 231 -30.24 -24.57 11.30
#